data_b4afb16566656659ae7cc3a3aaffd21d
#
_entry.id   b4afb16566656659ae7cc3a3aaffd21d
#
_cell.length_a   1.000
_cell.length_b   1.000
_cell.length_c   1.000
_cell.angle_alpha   90.00
_cell.angle_beta   90.00
_cell.angle_gamma   90.00
#
_symmetry.space_group_name_H-M   'P 1'
#
loop_
_entity.id
_entity.type
_entity.pdbx_description
1 polymer ?
#
loop_
_entity_poly.entity_id
_entity_poly.type
_entity_poly.pdbx_seq_one_letter_code
_entity_poly.pdbx_strand_id
1 'polypeptide(L)'
;MTEVTREFVYNIRPSGILLLFWCLYLVINDMRKNRKSWKHGLTYKIFCIFSAKNMKQPLARRLMRRSALVFAIAIIYGVASWLMITAAVGSGFGSREPWLFILLFLAGLAGMAVVQYFYSKRLRMTAEDMELLSKRISDIRDGDYESSGERPRESDLSSTIDELEDIRRGMEAAVDEQMKSERMKVELIANVSHDIKTPLTSIISYVEFLKQEENLPDHVKDYIRILDEKSQRLKNMVQDVFSVSKAASGELPVNMEVLDFAKLLRQTMADMDEQIKDSRVTFRAEIPDQAVLIKADGQRLYRVFQNLFQNAIKYSLDGSRVYVTLKTDGTMAVASVKNTSMMEIDQTMDYAERFTRGDGSRTDGGSGLGLSIAQSFTEACGGSFRLESIADLFVVTVEFHIVDKVGVQE
;
A
#
# COMPACT_ATOMS: atom_id res chain seq x y z
N MET A 1 70.34 32.23 26.36
CA MET A 1 69.13 32.76 26.97
C MET A 1 69.56 33.69 28.07
N THR A 2 69.40 35.00 27.90
CA THR A 2 69.92 36.02 28.77
C THR A 2 69.18 36.03 30.11
N GLU A 3 69.84 36.38 31.20
CA GLU A 3 69.25 36.50 32.56
C GLU A 3 67.94 37.28 32.59
N VAL A 4 67.79 38.28 31.75
CA VAL A 4 66.60 39.11 31.58
C VAL A 4 65.41 38.33 31.07
N THR A 5 65.63 37.38 30.19
CA THR A 5 64.54 36.49 29.72
C THR A 5 64.13 35.45 30.75
N ARG A 6 65.00 35.06 31.68
CA ARG A 6 64.71 34.16 32.80
C ARG A 6 63.87 34.86 33.87
N GLU A 7 64.23 36.11 34.22
CA GLU A 7 63.48 36.90 35.19
C GLU A 7 62.09 37.30 34.69
N PHE A 8 61.96 37.64 33.41
CA PHE A 8 60.66 37.94 32.75
C PHE A 8 59.72 36.75 32.74
N VAL A 9 60.27 35.57 32.43
CA VAL A 9 59.49 34.32 32.49
C VAL A 9 59.12 33.91 33.93
N TYR A 10 59.97 34.21 34.91
CA TYR A 10 59.72 33.89 36.31
C TYR A 10 58.62 34.77 36.95
N ASN A 11 58.49 36.02 36.52
CA ASN A 11 57.53 37.01 37.00
C ASN A 11 56.12 36.83 36.28
N ILE A 12 56.09 36.28 35.10
CA ILE A 12 54.81 36.03 34.36
C ILE A 12 54.09 34.78 34.85
N ARG A 13 54.79 33.79 35.42
CA ARG A 13 54.18 32.52 35.83
C ARG A 13 53.05 32.63 36.88
N PRO A 14 53.19 33.35 38.01
CA PRO A 14 52.08 33.47 38.97
C PRO A 14 50.94 34.36 38.41
N SER A 15 51.27 35.37 37.60
CA SER A 15 50.28 36.25 37.00
C SER A 15 49.46 35.56 35.88
N GLY A 16 50.05 34.62 35.13
CA GLY A 16 49.34 33.84 34.11
C GLY A 16 48.32 32.88 34.70
N ILE A 17 48.67 32.23 35.80
CA ILE A 17 47.78 31.34 36.54
C ILE A 17 46.65 32.15 37.20
N LEU A 18 46.96 33.27 37.81
CA LEU A 18 45.97 34.20 38.38
C LEU A 18 45.01 34.72 37.29
N LEU A 19 45.52 35.04 36.08
CA LEU A 19 44.73 35.47 34.96
C LEU A 19 43.80 34.39 34.45
N LEU A 20 44.24 33.11 34.40
CA LEU A 20 43.41 31.98 34.05
C LEU A 20 42.29 31.74 35.08
N PHE A 21 42.61 31.78 36.36
CA PHE A 21 41.60 31.69 37.45
C PHE A 21 40.64 32.86 37.40
N TRP A 22 41.12 34.05 37.09
CA TRP A 22 40.30 35.26 36.97
C TRP A 22 39.40 35.23 35.77
N CYS A 23 39.88 34.74 34.61
CA CYS A 23 39.05 34.46 33.43
C CYS A 23 37.99 33.41 33.70
N LEU A 24 38.35 32.33 34.37
CA LEU A 24 37.40 31.30 34.75
C LEU A 24 36.34 31.82 35.73
N TYR A 25 36.78 32.62 36.73
CA TYR A 25 35.90 33.32 37.68
C TYR A 25 34.94 34.29 36.95
N LEU A 26 35.48 35.09 36.01
CA LEU A 26 34.65 36.02 35.22
C LEU A 26 33.59 35.26 34.38
N VAL A 27 33.97 34.15 33.74
CA VAL A 27 33.05 33.32 32.97
C VAL A 27 31.97 32.76 33.89
N ILE A 28 32.32 32.19 35.05
CA ILE A 28 31.39 31.63 36.05
C ILE A 28 30.49 32.71 36.65
N ASN A 29 31.07 33.88 36.96
CA ASN A 29 30.33 35.00 37.55
C ASN A 29 29.37 35.64 36.51
N ASP A 30 29.78 35.75 35.26
CA ASP A 30 28.94 36.24 34.15
C ASP A 30 27.80 35.25 33.87
N MET A 31 28.05 33.93 33.90
CA MET A 31 27.02 32.88 33.85
C MET A 31 26.02 33.01 34.98
N ARG A 32 26.46 33.42 36.19
CA ARG A 32 25.61 33.47 37.39
C ARG A 32 24.80 34.78 37.50
N LYS A 33 25.37 35.92 37.11
CA LYS A 33 24.77 37.27 37.23
C LYS A 33 23.88 37.67 36.06
N ASN A 34 24.15 37.21 34.84
CA ASN A 34 23.55 37.76 33.64
C ASN A 34 23.01 36.67 32.69
N ARG A 35 21.87 36.06 33.04
CA ARG A 35 21.19 35.06 32.19
C ARG A 35 20.89 35.56 30.76
N LYS A 36 20.78 36.86 30.53
CA LYS A 36 20.60 37.47 29.18
C LYS A 36 21.91 37.67 28.43
N SER A 37 23.00 38.03 29.13
CA SER A 37 24.35 38.25 28.54
C SER A 37 24.97 36.90 28.13
N TRP A 38 24.67 35.82 28.83
CA TRP A 38 25.16 34.47 28.46
C TRP A 38 24.79 34.06 27.02
N LYS A 39 23.64 34.53 26.52
CA LYS A 39 23.22 34.27 25.12
C LYS A 39 24.15 34.88 24.06
N HIS A 40 24.99 35.83 24.40
CA HIS A 40 25.96 36.46 23.50
C HIS A 40 27.39 35.92 23.66
N GLY A 41 27.62 35.11 24.70
CA GLY A 41 28.94 34.51 25.00
C GLY A 41 29.33 33.38 24.06
N LEU A 42 30.66 33.16 23.94
CA LEU A 42 31.23 32.06 23.13
C LEU A 42 30.72 30.69 23.59
N THR A 43 30.59 30.48 24.90
CA THR A 43 30.06 29.27 25.52
C THR A 43 28.62 28.97 25.12
N TYR A 44 27.76 29.99 25.00
CA TYR A 44 26.40 29.83 24.51
C TYR A 44 26.35 29.50 23.01
N LYS A 45 27.22 30.10 22.20
CA LYS A 45 27.34 29.78 20.77
C LYS A 45 27.75 28.31 20.58
N ILE A 46 28.71 27.82 21.36
CA ILE A 46 29.11 26.40 21.37
C ILE A 46 27.93 25.52 21.82
N PHE A 47 27.27 25.89 22.91
CA PHE A 47 26.10 25.17 23.39
C PHE A 47 24.99 25.13 22.32
N CYS A 48 24.72 26.20 21.59
CA CYS A 48 23.75 26.25 20.52
C CYS A 48 24.11 25.36 19.34
N ILE A 49 25.37 25.09 19.06
CA ILE A 49 25.84 24.18 18.01
C ILE A 49 25.47 22.71 18.38
N PHE A 50 25.56 22.37 19.68
CA PHE A 50 25.19 21.04 20.18
C PHE A 50 23.70 20.91 20.56
N SER A 51 22.99 22.03 20.74
CA SER A 51 21.58 22.04 21.12
C SER A 51 20.68 21.83 19.88
N ALA A 52 19.52 21.18 20.11
CA ALA A 52 18.47 20.97 19.11
C ALA A 52 17.82 22.28 18.62
N LYS A 53 18.12 23.42 19.23
CA LYS A 53 17.49 24.73 18.92
C LYS A 53 17.74 25.28 17.51
N ASN A 54 18.66 24.70 16.73
CA ASN A 54 19.00 25.13 15.37
C ASN A 54 18.32 24.29 14.28
N MET A 55 17.05 23.88 14.48
CA MET A 55 16.29 22.99 13.59
C MET A 55 16.05 23.52 12.17
N LYS A 56 16.21 24.82 11.93
CA LYS A 56 16.01 25.42 10.59
C LYS A 56 17.13 25.12 9.57
N GLN A 57 18.24 24.47 9.99
CA GLN A 57 19.34 24.15 9.08
C GLN A 57 19.31 22.67 8.67
N PRO A 58 19.72 22.36 7.41
CA PRO A 58 19.82 20.96 6.96
C PRO A 58 20.67 20.11 7.90
N LEU A 59 20.27 18.87 8.14
CA LEU A 59 20.94 17.91 9.03
C LEU A 59 22.43 17.79 8.74
N ALA A 60 22.81 17.70 7.45
CA ALA A 60 24.19 17.61 7.01
C ALA A 60 25.04 18.78 7.50
N ARG A 61 24.54 20.02 7.40
CA ARG A 61 25.26 21.21 7.88
C ARG A 61 25.43 21.22 9.40
N ARG A 62 24.44 20.71 10.13
CA ARG A 62 24.51 20.59 11.60
C ARG A 62 25.57 19.58 12.02
N LEU A 63 25.60 18.42 11.39
CA LEU A 63 26.58 17.37 11.65
C LEU A 63 28.00 17.84 11.28
N MET A 64 28.18 18.47 10.11
CA MET A 64 29.46 19.02 9.68
C MET A 64 29.99 20.11 10.64
N ARG A 65 29.12 21.00 11.12
CA ARG A 65 29.54 22.04 12.09
C ARG A 65 29.94 21.44 13.44
N ARG A 66 29.22 20.41 13.92
CA ARG A 66 29.57 19.72 15.17
C ARG A 66 30.88 18.97 15.04
N SER A 67 31.12 18.24 13.96
CA SER A 67 32.38 17.55 13.71
C SER A 67 33.54 18.55 13.56
N ALA A 68 33.37 19.61 12.78
CA ALA A 68 34.40 20.65 12.63
C ALA A 68 34.78 21.31 13.95
N LEU A 69 33.80 21.53 14.85
CA LEU A 69 34.08 22.10 16.18
C LEU A 69 34.84 21.11 17.06
N VAL A 70 34.49 19.84 17.07
CA VAL A 70 35.23 18.82 17.80
C VAL A 70 36.65 18.69 17.30
N PHE A 71 36.85 18.70 15.97
CA PHE A 71 38.20 18.70 15.36
C PHE A 71 38.98 19.97 15.70
N ALA A 72 38.36 21.16 15.67
CA ALA A 72 39.03 22.41 16.05
C ALA A 72 39.48 22.38 17.52
N ILE A 73 38.63 21.89 18.44
CA ILE A 73 39.00 21.71 19.86
C ILE A 73 40.18 20.76 19.98
N ALA A 74 40.17 19.64 19.26
CA ALA A 74 41.22 18.63 19.28
C ALA A 74 42.57 19.21 18.78
N ILE A 75 42.55 19.98 17.69
CA ILE A 75 43.73 20.63 17.12
C ILE A 75 44.27 21.67 18.12
N ILE A 76 43.42 22.55 18.66
CA ILE A 76 43.84 23.58 19.63
C ILE A 76 44.48 22.91 20.86
N TYR A 77 43.86 21.83 21.37
CA TYR A 77 44.42 21.09 22.50
C TYR A 77 45.74 20.42 22.14
N GLY A 78 45.89 19.82 20.95
CA GLY A 78 47.14 19.22 20.48
C GLY A 78 48.26 20.22 20.35
N VAL A 79 48.01 21.42 19.76
CA VAL A 79 48.98 22.52 19.66
C VAL A 79 49.36 23.04 21.04
N ALA A 80 48.38 23.26 21.91
CA ALA A 80 48.64 23.72 23.27
C ALA A 80 49.49 22.73 24.07
N SER A 81 49.22 21.46 23.95
CA SER A 81 49.96 20.35 24.60
C SER A 81 51.38 20.28 24.06
N TRP A 82 51.56 20.38 22.73
CA TRP A 82 52.91 20.43 22.11
C TRP A 82 53.71 21.62 22.55
N LEU A 83 53.14 22.82 22.60
CA LEU A 83 53.77 24.02 23.10
C LEU A 83 54.17 23.92 24.58
N MET A 84 53.30 23.32 25.40
CA MET A 84 53.59 23.04 26.79
C MET A 84 54.80 22.10 26.95
N ILE A 85 54.82 20.99 26.21
CA ILE A 85 55.91 19.98 26.25
C ILE A 85 57.23 20.64 25.82
N THR A 86 57.22 21.40 24.69
CA THR A 86 58.45 22.10 24.22
C THR A 86 58.95 23.14 25.21
N ALA A 87 58.04 23.89 25.85
CA ALA A 87 58.41 24.85 26.90
C ALA A 87 58.98 24.13 28.15
N ALA A 88 58.43 23.01 28.53
CA ALA A 88 58.93 22.21 29.66
C ALA A 88 60.33 21.63 29.38
N VAL A 89 60.56 21.07 28.18
CA VAL A 89 61.85 20.53 27.74
C VAL A 89 62.89 21.65 27.57
N GLY A 90 62.52 22.78 26.97
CA GLY A 90 63.44 23.94 26.73
C GLY A 90 63.84 24.65 28.00
N SER A 91 63.07 24.58 29.09
CA SER A 91 63.43 25.17 30.39
C SER A 91 64.29 24.25 31.30
N GLY A 92 64.81 23.14 30.74
CA GLY A 92 65.74 22.24 31.45
C GLY A 92 65.17 21.67 32.74
N PHE A 93 64.10 20.88 32.69
CA PHE A 93 63.47 20.09 33.74
C PHE A 93 63.73 20.52 35.24
N GLY A 94 64.22 21.77 35.42
CA GLY A 94 64.54 22.37 36.73
C GLY A 94 63.39 23.20 37.34
N SER A 95 62.20 23.17 36.71
CA SER A 95 61.06 23.86 37.31
C SER A 95 60.56 23.13 38.55
N ARG A 96 60.47 23.84 39.67
CA ARG A 96 60.05 23.30 40.98
C ARG A 96 58.69 22.62 41.01
N GLU A 97 57.91 22.61 39.91
CA GLU A 97 56.53 22.13 39.89
C GLU A 97 56.15 21.38 38.57
N PRO A 98 56.80 20.27 38.19
CA PRO A 98 56.45 19.51 36.97
C PRO A 98 55.03 18.90 37.04
N TRP A 99 54.52 18.67 38.26
CA TRP A 99 53.19 18.11 38.48
C TRP A 99 52.05 19.00 37.96
N LEU A 100 52.25 20.30 37.93
CA LEU A 100 51.25 21.28 37.46
C LEU A 100 51.01 21.16 35.96
N PHE A 101 52.03 20.89 35.17
CA PHE A 101 51.92 20.63 33.73
C PHE A 101 51.19 19.32 33.46
N ILE A 102 51.46 18.29 34.27
CA ILE A 102 50.77 16.98 34.18
C ILE A 102 49.31 17.14 34.52
N LEU A 103 48.98 17.91 35.55
CA LEU A 103 47.62 18.18 35.99
C LEU A 103 46.82 18.94 34.90
N LEU A 104 47.40 19.96 34.32
CA LEU A 104 46.78 20.71 33.21
C LEU A 104 46.57 19.84 31.95
N PHE A 105 47.53 18.96 31.64
CA PHE A 105 47.40 18.02 30.56
C PHE A 105 46.29 17.02 30.81
N LEU A 106 46.21 16.45 32.00
CA LEU A 106 45.14 15.51 32.38
C LEU A 106 43.78 16.20 32.40
N ALA A 107 43.68 17.43 32.88
CA ALA A 107 42.45 18.23 32.87
C ALA A 107 41.95 18.48 31.44
N GLY A 108 42.89 18.79 30.52
CA GLY A 108 42.55 18.96 29.09
C GLY A 108 42.06 17.65 28.44
N LEU A 109 42.72 16.52 28.75
CA LEU A 109 42.29 15.21 28.30
C LEU A 109 40.88 14.88 28.82
N ALA A 110 40.59 15.13 30.07
CA ALA A 110 39.27 14.94 30.65
C ALA A 110 38.24 15.84 30.00
N GLY A 111 38.52 17.10 29.72
CA GLY A 111 37.66 18.01 29.00
C GLY A 111 37.35 17.52 27.58
N MET A 112 38.38 17.02 26.88
CA MET A 112 38.23 16.47 25.54
C MET A 112 37.38 15.20 25.55
N ALA A 113 37.58 14.32 26.52
CA ALA A 113 36.77 13.11 26.71
C ALA A 113 35.28 13.45 26.95
N VAL A 114 34.98 14.49 27.71
CA VAL A 114 33.62 14.98 27.94
C VAL A 114 33.00 15.50 26.63
N VAL A 115 33.70 16.31 25.86
CA VAL A 115 33.21 16.79 24.56
C VAL A 115 32.95 15.63 23.61
N GLN A 116 33.89 14.69 23.51
CA GLN A 116 33.75 13.49 22.68
C GLN A 116 32.56 12.62 23.10
N TYR A 117 32.34 12.46 24.42
CA TYR A 117 31.19 11.73 24.95
C TYR A 117 29.85 12.36 24.51
N PHE A 118 29.70 13.69 24.67
CA PHE A 118 28.49 14.38 24.25
C PHE A 118 28.27 14.33 22.75
N TYR A 119 29.35 14.44 21.96
CA TYR A 119 29.28 14.29 20.51
C TYR A 119 28.83 12.90 20.09
N SER A 120 29.45 11.83 20.65
CA SER A 120 29.11 10.44 20.36
C SER A 120 27.69 10.10 20.80
N LYS A 121 27.26 10.58 21.98
CA LYS A 121 25.88 10.42 22.45
C LYS A 121 24.87 11.02 21.45
N ARG A 122 25.15 12.23 20.98
CA ARG A 122 24.26 12.91 20.02
C ARG A 122 24.22 12.22 18.66
N LEU A 123 25.36 11.72 18.21
CA LEU A 123 25.45 10.97 16.95
C LEU A 123 24.65 9.66 17.04
N ARG A 124 24.73 8.94 18.16
CA ARG A 124 23.96 7.72 18.41
C ARG A 124 22.45 8.02 18.35
N MET A 125 21.98 9.05 19.06
CA MET A 125 20.56 9.45 19.00
C MET A 125 20.09 9.75 17.57
N THR A 126 20.94 10.43 16.76
CA THR A 126 20.58 10.69 15.36
C THR A 126 20.51 9.40 14.52
N ALA A 127 21.37 8.42 14.81
CA ALA A 127 21.35 7.13 14.13
C ALA A 127 20.10 6.32 14.50
N GLU A 128 19.73 6.28 15.79
CA GLU A 128 18.49 5.65 16.28
C GLU A 128 17.24 6.28 15.65
N ASP A 129 17.22 7.60 15.50
CA ASP A 129 16.14 8.32 14.82
C ASP A 129 16.04 8.00 13.33
N MET A 130 17.17 7.81 12.65
CA MET A 130 17.20 7.40 11.24
C MET A 130 16.65 5.97 11.06
N GLU A 131 16.98 5.07 11.95
CA GLU A 131 16.45 3.71 11.97
C GLU A 131 14.94 3.72 12.18
N LEU A 132 14.45 4.53 13.14
CA LEU A 132 13.02 4.73 13.38
C LEU A 132 12.29 5.28 12.15
N LEU A 133 12.86 6.30 11.48
CA LEU A 133 12.30 6.85 10.24
C LEU A 133 12.22 5.78 9.14
N SER A 134 13.29 5.01 8.94
CA SER A 134 13.33 3.96 7.94
C SER A 134 12.25 2.90 8.19
N LYS A 135 12.06 2.50 9.45
CA LYS A 135 11.01 1.56 9.85
C LYS A 135 9.63 2.13 9.56
N ARG A 136 9.33 3.36 9.98
CA ARG A 136 8.02 4.01 9.73
C ARG A 136 7.70 4.17 8.25
N ILE A 137 8.70 4.50 7.42
CA ILE A 137 8.52 4.55 5.96
C ILE A 137 8.16 3.17 5.42
N SER A 138 8.79 2.10 5.95
CA SER A 138 8.44 0.72 5.57
C SER A 138 7.02 0.36 5.99
N ASP A 139 6.61 0.69 7.22
CA ASP A 139 5.27 0.42 7.76
C ASP A 139 4.20 1.11 6.88
N ILE A 140 4.42 2.41 6.54
CA ILE A 140 3.52 3.15 5.63
C ILE A 140 3.47 2.51 4.24
N ARG A 141 4.62 2.09 3.67
CA ARG A 141 4.67 1.42 2.37
C ARG A 141 3.89 0.12 2.37
N ASP A 142 3.96 -0.62 3.47
CA ASP A 142 3.32 -1.93 3.62
C ASP A 142 1.83 -1.81 4.03
N GLY A 143 1.31 -0.55 4.10
CA GLY A 143 -0.10 -0.26 4.37
C GLY A 143 -0.48 -0.24 5.86
N ASP A 144 0.48 -0.32 6.77
CA ASP A 144 0.24 -0.18 8.21
C ASP A 144 0.21 1.30 8.61
N TYR A 145 -0.99 1.85 8.64
CA TYR A 145 -1.24 3.23 9.06
C TYR A 145 -1.61 3.36 10.55
N GLU A 146 -1.84 2.26 11.29
CA GLU A 146 -2.29 2.30 12.70
C GLU A 146 -1.11 2.43 13.67
N SER A 147 0.07 2.02 13.31
CA SER A 147 1.24 1.96 14.17
C SER A 147 1.76 3.37 14.51
N SER A 148 1.24 3.96 15.59
CA SER A 148 1.79 5.20 16.17
C SER A 148 2.92 4.87 17.14
N GLY A 149 4.17 5.03 16.71
CA GLY A 149 5.33 4.82 17.58
C GLY A 149 5.60 6.00 18.52
N GLU A 150 6.38 5.75 19.60
CA GLU A 150 6.81 6.79 20.52
C GLU A 150 7.52 7.94 19.81
N ARG A 151 7.19 9.18 20.18
CA ARG A 151 7.86 10.38 19.66
C ARG A 151 9.22 10.52 20.30
N PRO A 152 10.32 10.61 19.53
CA PRO A 152 11.63 10.88 20.09
C PRO A 152 11.64 12.28 20.70
N ARG A 153 12.06 12.35 21.97
CA ARG A 153 12.21 13.61 22.71
C ARG A 153 13.50 14.30 22.27
N GLU A 154 13.41 15.54 21.77
CA GLU A 154 14.56 16.42 21.45
C GLU A 154 15.58 15.87 20.43
N SER A 155 15.11 15.26 19.35
CA SER A 155 15.94 14.75 18.28
C SER A 155 16.22 15.79 17.18
N ASP A 156 17.33 15.60 16.46
CA ASP A 156 17.66 16.44 15.28
C ASP A 156 16.71 16.20 14.09
N LEU A 157 15.94 15.12 14.12
CA LEU A 157 14.99 14.69 13.08
C LEU A 157 13.52 14.84 13.50
N SER A 158 13.23 15.42 14.67
CA SER A 158 11.86 15.55 15.17
C SER A 158 10.91 16.22 14.18
N SER A 159 11.34 17.29 13.48
CA SER A 159 10.50 17.93 12.46
C SER A 159 10.19 17.02 11.28
N THR A 160 11.15 16.22 10.84
CA THR A 160 10.95 15.26 9.74
C THR A 160 10.04 14.11 10.15
N ILE A 161 10.15 13.67 11.41
CA ILE A 161 9.27 12.66 11.97
C ILE A 161 7.84 13.20 12.11
N ASP A 162 7.67 14.47 12.53
CA ASP A 162 6.35 15.11 12.60
C ASP A 162 5.72 15.26 11.21
N GLU A 163 6.50 15.69 10.19
CA GLU A 163 6.04 15.78 8.80
C GLU A 163 5.63 14.40 8.24
N LEU A 164 6.40 13.34 8.54
CA LEU A 164 6.05 11.97 8.14
C LEU A 164 4.76 11.50 8.82
N GLU A 165 4.57 11.84 10.09
CA GLU A 165 3.36 11.53 10.83
C GLU A 165 2.12 12.24 10.28
N ASP A 166 2.27 13.49 9.83
CA ASP A 166 1.19 14.22 9.16
C ASP A 166 0.84 13.59 7.80
N ILE A 167 1.84 13.12 7.03
CA ILE A 167 1.61 12.36 5.80
C ILE A 167 0.86 11.06 6.08
N ARG A 168 1.30 10.29 7.08
CA ARG A 168 0.64 9.03 7.49
C ARG A 168 -0.83 9.24 7.81
N ARG A 169 -1.15 10.27 8.62
CA ARG A 169 -2.55 10.61 8.96
C ARG A 169 -3.35 11.03 7.75
N GLY A 170 -2.74 11.78 6.83
CA GLY A 170 -3.38 12.15 5.58
C GLY A 170 -3.72 10.94 4.71
N MET A 171 -2.80 9.97 4.64
CA MET A 171 -3.03 8.71 3.90
C MET A 171 -4.11 7.85 4.58
N GLU A 172 -4.06 7.68 5.90
CA GLU A 172 -5.07 6.97 6.69
C GLU A 172 -6.46 7.54 6.45
N ALA A 173 -6.61 8.87 6.55
CA ALA A 173 -7.88 9.54 6.30
C ALA A 173 -8.36 9.38 4.85
N ALA A 174 -7.45 9.42 3.87
CA ALA A 174 -7.80 9.22 2.46
C ALA A 174 -8.26 7.79 2.16
N VAL A 175 -7.60 6.79 2.74
CA VAL A 175 -8.00 5.37 2.63
C VAL A 175 -9.37 5.14 3.27
N ASP A 176 -9.60 5.70 4.46
CA ASP A 176 -10.88 5.58 5.18
C ASP A 176 -12.03 6.25 4.40
N GLU A 177 -11.79 7.43 3.82
CA GLU A 177 -12.77 8.13 2.99
C GLU A 177 -13.08 7.34 1.71
N GLN A 178 -12.07 6.75 1.08
CA GLN A 178 -12.25 5.90 -0.09
C GLN A 178 -13.05 4.64 0.24
N MET A 179 -12.73 3.96 1.35
CA MET A 179 -13.50 2.78 1.81
C MET A 179 -14.95 3.16 2.11
N LYS A 180 -15.19 4.29 2.76
CA LYS A 180 -16.53 4.79 3.03
C LYS A 180 -17.30 5.12 1.75
N SER A 181 -16.64 5.72 0.77
CA SER A 181 -17.21 6.00 -0.54
C SER A 181 -17.61 4.72 -1.28
N GLU A 182 -16.74 3.70 -1.26
CA GLU A 182 -17.07 2.40 -1.87
C GLU A 182 -18.24 1.71 -1.18
N ARG A 183 -18.28 1.70 0.16
CA ARG A 183 -19.43 1.17 0.92
C ARG A 183 -20.72 1.92 0.59
N MET A 184 -20.69 3.24 0.53
CA MET A 184 -21.88 4.02 0.15
C MET A 184 -22.36 3.73 -1.27
N LYS A 185 -21.46 3.52 -2.23
CA LYS A 185 -21.84 3.11 -3.60
C LYS A 185 -22.59 1.77 -3.60
N VAL A 186 -22.08 0.80 -2.83
CA VAL A 186 -22.71 -0.53 -2.69
C VAL A 186 -24.08 -0.41 -2.04
N GLU A 187 -24.21 0.34 -0.96
CA GLU A 187 -25.47 0.56 -0.25
C GLU A 187 -26.50 1.28 -1.12
N LEU A 188 -26.09 2.30 -1.87
CA LEU A 188 -26.94 2.97 -2.85
C LEU A 188 -27.45 1.99 -3.91
N ILE A 189 -26.59 1.18 -4.50
CA ILE A 189 -26.99 0.18 -5.50
C ILE A 189 -27.94 -0.85 -4.89
N ALA A 190 -27.71 -1.27 -3.64
CA ALA A 190 -28.58 -2.21 -2.94
C ALA A 190 -30.00 -1.62 -2.73
N ASN A 191 -30.08 -0.38 -2.24
CA ASN A 191 -31.35 0.29 -1.99
C ASN A 191 -32.12 0.57 -3.29
N VAL A 192 -31.44 1.10 -4.32
CA VAL A 192 -32.05 1.34 -5.64
C VAL A 192 -32.53 0.05 -6.27
N SER A 193 -31.77 -1.06 -6.15
CA SER A 193 -32.18 -2.36 -6.69
C SER A 193 -33.41 -2.90 -6.00
N HIS A 194 -33.53 -2.74 -4.67
CA HIS A 194 -34.74 -3.10 -3.92
C HIS A 194 -35.95 -2.29 -4.38
N ASP A 195 -35.78 -0.98 -4.53
CA ASP A 195 -36.87 -0.07 -4.91
C ASP A 195 -37.34 -0.25 -6.37
N ILE A 196 -36.44 -0.75 -7.24
CA ILE A 196 -36.80 -1.15 -8.61
C ILE A 196 -37.47 -2.54 -8.64
N LYS A 197 -37.05 -3.47 -7.78
CA LYS A 197 -37.61 -4.84 -7.75
C LYS A 197 -39.11 -4.87 -7.47
N THR A 198 -39.60 -4.02 -6.57
CA THR A 198 -41.00 -3.98 -6.16
C THR A 198 -41.95 -3.61 -7.30
N PRO A 199 -41.82 -2.45 -7.98
CA PRO A 199 -42.66 -2.10 -9.12
C PRO A 199 -42.49 -3.03 -10.30
N LEU A 200 -41.29 -3.58 -10.51
CA LEU A 200 -41.04 -4.53 -11.59
C LEU A 200 -41.76 -5.88 -11.36
N THR A 201 -41.80 -6.37 -10.11
CA THR A 201 -42.58 -7.55 -9.75
C THR A 201 -44.05 -7.34 -10.07
N SER A 202 -44.60 -6.15 -9.77
CA SER A 202 -46.00 -5.83 -10.10
C SER A 202 -46.24 -5.84 -11.62
N ILE A 203 -45.31 -5.21 -12.40
CA ILE A 203 -45.42 -5.26 -13.87
C ILE A 203 -45.44 -6.67 -14.40
N ILE A 204 -44.54 -7.55 -13.92
CA ILE A 204 -44.47 -8.96 -14.33
C ILE A 204 -45.78 -9.67 -13.98
N SER A 205 -46.33 -9.47 -12.79
CA SER A 205 -47.61 -10.08 -12.37
C SER A 205 -48.76 -9.62 -13.27
N TYR A 206 -48.83 -8.33 -13.63
CA TYR A 206 -49.87 -7.85 -14.55
C TYR A 206 -49.68 -8.41 -15.98
N VAL A 207 -48.48 -8.58 -16.44
CA VAL A 207 -48.17 -9.21 -17.73
C VAL A 207 -48.62 -10.71 -17.70
N GLU A 208 -48.39 -11.42 -16.60
CA GLU A 208 -48.81 -12.80 -16.42
C GLU A 208 -50.34 -12.91 -16.39
N PHE A 209 -51.06 -11.97 -15.74
CA PHE A 209 -52.52 -11.94 -15.79
C PHE A 209 -53.03 -11.71 -17.22
N LEU A 210 -52.44 -10.78 -17.96
CA LEU A 210 -52.81 -10.52 -19.36
C LEU A 210 -52.54 -11.71 -20.26
N LYS A 211 -51.52 -12.55 -19.99
CA LYS A 211 -51.24 -13.78 -20.75
C LYS A 211 -52.33 -14.85 -20.55
N GLN A 212 -53.03 -14.81 -19.41
CA GLN A 212 -54.10 -15.76 -19.08
C GLN A 212 -55.49 -15.37 -19.66
N GLU A 213 -55.62 -14.12 -20.13
CA GLU A 213 -56.87 -13.64 -20.74
C GLU A 213 -57.15 -14.34 -22.05
N GLU A 214 -58.33 -14.93 -22.13
CA GLU A 214 -58.84 -15.54 -23.36
C GLU A 214 -59.42 -14.48 -24.30
N ASN A 215 -59.32 -14.72 -25.62
CA ASN A 215 -59.90 -13.87 -26.67
C ASN A 215 -59.19 -12.51 -26.92
N LEU A 216 -57.92 -12.42 -26.63
CA LEU A 216 -57.13 -11.23 -27.02
C LEU A 216 -56.81 -11.26 -28.53
N PRO A 217 -56.86 -10.13 -29.24
CA PRO A 217 -56.39 -10.00 -30.62
C PRO A 217 -54.90 -10.39 -30.73
N ASP A 218 -54.52 -10.99 -31.86
CA ASP A 218 -53.15 -11.52 -32.02
C ASP A 218 -52.06 -10.45 -31.86
N HIS A 219 -52.29 -9.22 -32.34
CA HIS A 219 -51.34 -8.12 -32.11
C HIS A 219 -51.18 -7.74 -30.64
N VAL A 220 -52.23 -7.92 -29.82
CA VAL A 220 -52.15 -7.69 -28.35
C VAL A 220 -51.35 -8.81 -27.68
N LYS A 221 -51.50 -10.04 -28.11
CA LYS A 221 -50.69 -11.20 -27.63
C LYS A 221 -49.21 -10.96 -27.92
N ASP A 222 -48.89 -10.44 -29.09
CA ASP A 222 -47.50 -10.08 -29.47
C ASP A 222 -46.94 -8.96 -28.55
N TYR A 223 -47.73 -7.94 -28.23
CA TYR A 223 -47.28 -6.89 -27.29
C TYR A 223 -47.06 -7.45 -25.89
N ILE A 224 -47.94 -8.32 -25.41
CA ILE A 224 -47.79 -8.99 -24.09
C ILE A 224 -46.51 -9.82 -24.06
N ARG A 225 -46.24 -10.58 -25.13
CA ARG A 225 -45.01 -11.37 -25.24
C ARG A 225 -43.75 -10.50 -25.18
N ILE A 226 -43.74 -9.35 -25.89
CA ILE A 226 -42.63 -8.42 -25.86
C ILE A 226 -42.46 -7.78 -24.48
N LEU A 227 -43.60 -7.41 -23.81
CA LEU A 227 -43.56 -6.87 -22.47
C LEU A 227 -43.02 -7.84 -21.45
N ASP A 228 -43.44 -9.11 -21.54
CA ASP A 228 -42.94 -10.19 -20.70
C ASP A 228 -41.41 -10.36 -20.85
N GLU A 229 -40.93 -10.49 -22.09
CA GLU A 229 -39.51 -10.61 -22.41
C GLU A 229 -38.71 -9.43 -21.85
N LYS A 230 -39.16 -8.19 -22.07
CA LYS A 230 -38.46 -6.98 -21.60
C LYS A 230 -38.50 -6.87 -20.07
N SER A 231 -39.62 -7.22 -19.43
CA SER A 231 -39.76 -7.19 -17.96
C SER A 231 -38.86 -8.24 -17.28
N GLN A 232 -38.81 -9.46 -17.80
CA GLN A 232 -37.92 -10.51 -17.28
C GLN A 232 -36.46 -10.13 -17.47
N ARG A 233 -36.12 -9.54 -18.62
CA ARG A 233 -34.76 -9.05 -18.89
C ARG A 233 -34.36 -7.94 -17.90
N LEU A 234 -35.24 -6.97 -17.62
CA LEU A 234 -34.99 -5.91 -16.66
C LEU A 234 -34.80 -6.47 -15.24
N LYS A 235 -35.62 -7.45 -14.83
CA LYS A 235 -35.48 -8.16 -13.56
C LYS A 235 -34.12 -8.80 -13.41
N ASN A 236 -33.65 -9.52 -14.43
CA ASN A 236 -32.34 -10.17 -14.43
C ASN A 236 -31.22 -9.11 -14.34
N MET A 237 -31.32 -8.02 -15.11
CA MET A 237 -30.32 -6.94 -15.08
C MET A 237 -30.21 -6.28 -13.71
N VAL A 238 -31.32 -6.00 -13.03
CA VAL A 238 -31.32 -5.43 -11.67
C VAL A 238 -30.68 -6.41 -10.68
N GLN A 239 -30.99 -7.69 -10.77
CA GLN A 239 -30.38 -8.74 -9.94
C GLN A 239 -28.87 -8.86 -10.19
N ASP A 240 -28.43 -8.75 -11.44
CA ASP A 240 -27.04 -8.82 -11.84
C ASP A 240 -26.23 -7.64 -11.26
N VAL A 241 -26.73 -6.40 -11.42
CA VAL A 241 -26.11 -5.19 -10.82
C VAL A 241 -25.95 -5.33 -9.32
N PHE A 242 -27.01 -5.80 -8.64
CA PHE A 242 -26.98 -6.00 -7.19
C PHE A 242 -25.95 -7.05 -6.76
N SER A 243 -25.91 -8.19 -7.49
CA SER A 243 -24.98 -9.27 -7.18
C SER A 243 -23.52 -8.87 -7.38
N VAL A 244 -23.21 -8.14 -8.46
CA VAL A 244 -21.86 -7.61 -8.71
C VAL A 244 -21.47 -6.58 -7.65
N SER A 245 -22.42 -5.74 -7.21
CA SER A 245 -22.16 -4.76 -6.16
C SER A 245 -21.83 -5.44 -4.82
N LYS A 246 -22.59 -6.47 -4.44
CA LYS A 246 -22.33 -7.26 -3.22
C LYS A 246 -21.03 -8.06 -3.29
N ALA A 247 -20.70 -8.60 -4.45
CA ALA A 247 -19.44 -9.32 -4.63
C ALA A 247 -18.23 -8.39 -4.46
N ALA A 248 -18.30 -7.17 -4.99
CA ALA A 248 -17.23 -6.18 -4.87
C ALA A 248 -17.02 -5.66 -3.44
N SER A 249 -18.07 -5.67 -2.60
CA SER A 249 -17.95 -5.31 -1.18
C SER A 249 -17.55 -6.49 -0.28
N GLY A 250 -17.39 -7.69 -0.84
CA GLY A 250 -17.16 -8.91 -0.05
C GLY A 250 -18.38 -9.39 0.74
N GLU A 251 -19.56 -8.80 0.52
CA GLU A 251 -20.81 -9.11 1.23
C GLU A 251 -21.66 -10.16 0.50
N LEU A 252 -21.17 -10.70 -0.62
CA LEU A 252 -21.91 -11.70 -1.37
C LEU A 252 -21.95 -13.02 -0.56
N PRO A 253 -23.14 -13.49 -0.13
CA PRO A 253 -23.21 -14.78 0.53
C PRO A 253 -22.90 -15.88 -0.48
N VAL A 254 -21.90 -16.70 -0.19
CA VAL A 254 -21.50 -17.86 -0.98
C VAL A 254 -21.68 -19.13 -0.14
N ASN A 255 -22.31 -20.13 -0.73
CA ASN A 255 -22.47 -21.45 -0.12
C ASN A 255 -21.39 -22.39 -0.65
N MET A 256 -20.23 -22.40 0.03
CA MET A 256 -19.07 -23.17 -0.39
C MET A 256 -19.27 -24.65 -0.13
N GLU A 257 -19.34 -25.46 -1.19
CA GLU A 257 -19.48 -26.92 -1.16
C GLU A 257 -18.43 -27.61 -2.04
N VAL A 258 -18.17 -28.87 -1.77
CA VAL A 258 -17.34 -29.70 -2.67
C VAL A 258 -18.19 -30.17 -3.81
N LEU A 259 -17.84 -29.79 -5.03
CA LEU A 259 -18.58 -30.12 -6.24
C LEU A 259 -17.69 -30.66 -7.35
N ASP A 260 -18.27 -31.39 -8.28
CA ASP A 260 -17.61 -31.89 -9.48
C ASP A 260 -17.67 -30.82 -10.60
N PHE A 261 -16.56 -30.17 -10.86
CA PHE A 261 -16.45 -29.12 -11.85
C PHE A 261 -16.70 -29.60 -13.29
N ALA A 262 -16.24 -30.82 -13.62
CA ALA A 262 -16.53 -31.44 -14.90
C ALA A 262 -18.02 -31.68 -15.13
N LYS A 263 -18.70 -32.15 -14.10
CA LYS A 263 -20.17 -32.36 -14.13
C LYS A 263 -20.92 -31.04 -14.27
N LEU A 264 -20.52 -30.00 -13.53
CA LEU A 264 -21.12 -28.65 -13.60
C LEU A 264 -21.03 -28.09 -15.01
N LEU A 265 -19.86 -28.14 -15.64
CA LEU A 265 -19.65 -27.66 -17.01
C LEU A 265 -20.54 -28.40 -18.02
N ARG A 266 -20.58 -29.73 -17.94
CA ARG A 266 -21.45 -30.54 -18.81
C ARG A 266 -22.94 -30.23 -18.61
N GLN A 267 -23.35 -30.03 -17.35
CA GLN A 267 -24.72 -29.66 -17.03
C GLN A 267 -25.07 -28.28 -17.60
N THR A 268 -24.20 -27.27 -17.40
CA THR A 268 -24.44 -25.91 -17.94
C THR A 268 -24.56 -25.94 -19.45
N MET A 269 -23.73 -26.72 -20.15
CA MET A 269 -23.85 -26.88 -21.62
C MET A 269 -25.16 -27.58 -22.03
N ALA A 270 -25.56 -28.60 -21.29
CA ALA A 270 -26.80 -29.33 -21.58
C ALA A 270 -28.06 -28.45 -21.37
N ASP A 271 -28.05 -27.62 -20.32
CA ASP A 271 -29.18 -26.71 -20.04
C ASP A 271 -29.25 -25.57 -21.09
N MET A 272 -28.15 -25.29 -21.82
CA MET A 272 -28.11 -24.31 -22.90
C MET A 272 -28.15 -24.95 -24.30
N ASP A 273 -28.41 -26.25 -24.42
CA ASP A 273 -28.33 -27.00 -25.69
C ASP A 273 -29.18 -26.39 -26.82
N GLU A 274 -30.42 -25.96 -26.50
CA GLU A 274 -31.31 -25.30 -27.45
C GLU A 274 -30.69 -23.99 -27.97
N GLN A 275 -30.21 -23.16 -27.09
CA GLN A 275 -29.56 -21.87 -27.46
C GLN A 275 -28.27 -22.09 -28.28
N ILE A 276 -27.51 -23.14 -27.93
CA ILE A 276 -26.30 -23.54 -28.65
C ILE A 276 -26.64 -24.03 -30.06
N LYS A 277 -27.67 -24.86 -30.21
CA LYS A 277 -28.11 -25.39 -31.51
C LYS A 277 -28.69 -24.32 -32.42
N ASP A 278 -29.41 -23.36 -31.87
CA ASP A 278 -29.99 -22.24 -32.62
C ASP A 278 -28.95 -21.18 -32.99
N SER A 279 -27.79 -21.25 -32.34
CA SER A 279 -26.68 -20.33 -32.63
C SER A 279 -25.97 -20.70 -33.94
N ARG A 280 -25.26 -19.71 -34.52
CA ARG A 280 -24.47 -19.92 -35.76
C ARG A 280 -23.04 -20.40 -35.49
N VAL A 281 -22.75 -20.84 -34.24
CA VAL A 281 -21.42 -21.29 -33.83
C VAL A 281 -21.45 -22.76 -33.36
N THR A 282 -20.31 -23.44 -33.44
CA THR A 282 -20.20 -24.83 -33.06
C THR A 282 -19.41 -24.97 -31.78
N PHE A 283 -20.04 -25.47 -30.69
CA PHE A 283 -19.32 -25.74 -29.45
C PHE A 283 -18.51 -27.04 -29.53
N ARG A 284 -17.29 -27.02 -29.05
CA ARG A 284 -16.38 -28.16 -28.91
C ARG A 284 -15.91 -28.24 -27.46
N ALA A 285 -16.33 -29.32 -26.76
CA ALA A 285 -16.01 -29.54 -25.37
C ALA A 285 -14.90 -30.60 -25.24
N GLU A 286 -13.85 -30.26 -24.48
CA GLU A 286 -12.80 -31.18 -24.03
C GLU A 286 -12.84 -31.19 -22.48
N ILE A 287 -13.75 -31.95 -21.91
CA ILE A 287 -13.98 -32.06 -20.46
C ILE A 287 -13.68 -33.49 -20.04
N PRO A 288 -12.82 -33.73 -19.03
CA PRO A 288 -12.48 -35.06 -18.55
C PRO A 288 -13.72 -35.84 -18.08
N ASP A 289 -13.77 -37.14 -18.35
CA ASP A 289 -14.81 -38.01 -17.81
C ASP A 289 -14.71 -38.23 -16.30
N GLN A 290 -13.49 -38.14 -15.79
CA GLN A 290 -13.20 -38.23 -14.35
C GLN A 290 -13.71 -36.98 -13.61
N ALA A 291 -14.23 -37.21 -12.38
CA ALA A 291 -14.65 -36.09 -11.53
C ALA A 291 -13.47 -35.21 -11.13
N VAL A 292 -13.63 -33.91 -11.30
CA VAL A 292 -12.69 -32.90 -10.87
C VAL A 292 -13.30 -32.14 -9.71
N LEU A 293 -12.89 -32.49 -8.48
CA LEU A 293 -13.47 -31.90 -7.27
C LEU A 293 -12.83 -30.56 -6.93
N ILE A 294 -13.68 -29.55 -6.77
CA ILE A 294 -13.30 -28.22 -6.32
C ILE A 294 -14.22 -27.78 -5.18
N LYS A 295 -13.80 -26.77 -4.41
CA LYS A 295 -14.64 -26.13 -3.39
C LYS A 295 -15.14 -24.79 -3.91
N ALA A 296 -16.44 -24.70 -4.20
CA ALA A 296 -17.06 -23.48 -4.73
C ALA A 296 -18.58 -23.49 -4.45
N ASP A 297 -19.25 -22.38 -4.73
CA ASP A 297 -20.73 -22.32 -4.77
C ASP A 297 -21.22 -22.75 -6.15
N GLY A 298 -21.93 -23.90 -6.20
CA GLY A 298 -22.37 -24.48 -7.46
C GLY A 298 -23.33 -23.60 -8.24
N GLN A 299 -24.22 -22.85 -7.58
CA GLN A 299 -25.14 -21.92 -8.25
C GLN A 299 -24.42 -20.72 -8.85
N ARG A 300 -23.45 -20.18 -8.12
CA ARG A 300 -22.64 -19.06 -8.60
C ARG A 300 -21.77 -19.47 -9.78
N LEU A 301 -21.11 -20.60 -9.67
CA LEU A 301 -20.24 -21.11 -10.72
C LEU A 301 -21.04 -21.51 -11.98
N TYR A 302 -22.24 -22.08 -11.83
CA TYR A 302 -23.17 -22.29 -12.96
C TYR A 302 -23.44 -20.95 -13.69
N ARG A 303 -23.73 -19.88 -12.94
CA ARG A 303 -24.00 -18.56 -13.52
C ARG A 303 -22.76 -17.97 -14.22
N VAL A 304 -21.56 -18.24 -13.72
CA VAL A 304 -20.29 -17.87 -14.39
C VAL A 304 -20.27 -18.45 -15.80
N PHE A 305 -20.41 -19.78 -15.93
CA PHE A 305 -20.33 -20.44 -17.24
C PHE A 305 -21.52 -20.14 -18.14
N GLN A 306 -22.70 -19.94 -17.60
CA GLN A 306 -23.84 -19.45 -18.36
C GLN A 306 -23.56 -18.11 -19.02
N ASN A 307 -22.98 -17.16 -18.28
CA ASN A 307 -22.57 -15.86 -18.81
C ASN A 307 -21.48 -15.99 -19.88
N LEU A 308 -20.49 -16.85 -19.67
CA LEU A 308 -19.40 -17.08 -20.62
C LEU A 308 -19.91 -17.71 -21.92
N PHE A 309 -20.81 -18.70 -21.85
CA PHE A 309 -21.39 -19.32 -23.04
C PHE A 309 -22.31 -18.39 -23.79
N GLN A 310 -23.16 -17.62 -23.09
CA GLN A 310 -24.00 -16.59 -23.72
C GLN A 310 -23.15 -15.53 -24.42
N ASN A 311 -22.04 -15.13 -23.80
CA ASN A 311 -21.10 -14.19 -24.39
C ASN A 311 -20.46 -14.78 -25.67
N ALA A 312 -20.02 -16.04 -25.62
CA ALA A 312 -19.47 -16.72 -26.77
C ALA A 312 -20.50 -16.87 -27.91
N ILE A 313 -21.73 -17.25 -27.61
CA ILE A 313 -22.82 -17.34 -28.61
C ILE A 313 -23.03 -15.97 -29.28
N LYS A 314 -23.02 -14.90 -28.52
CA LYS A 314 -23.40 -13.57 -28.99
C LYS A 314 -22.32 -12.87 -29.80
N TYR A 315 -21.05 -13.05 -29.42
CA TYR A 315 -19.94 -12.26 -29.96
C TYR A 315 -18.97 -13.04 -30.84
N SER A 316 -19.22 -14.33 -31.07
CA SER A 316 -18.39 -15.12 -31.99
C SER A 316 -18.72 -14.86 -33.44
N LEU A 317 -17.72 -14.98 -34.29
CA LEU A 317 -17.86 -14.96 -35.73
C LEU A 317 -18.76 -16.11 -36.19
N ASP A 318 -19.73 -15.81 -37.07
CA ASP A 318 -20.66 -16.82 -37.64
C ASP A 318 -19.87 -17.99 -38.30
N GLY A 319 -20.28 -19.20 -38.01
CA GLY A 319 -19.63 -20.42 -38.53
C GLY A 319 -18.32 -20.80 -37.82
N SER A 320 -17.89 -20.03 -36.82
CA SER A 320 -16.67 -20.32 -36.03
C SER A 320 -16.94 -21.37 -34.96
N ARG A 321 -15.90 -21.71 -34.20
CA ARG A 321 -15.98 -22.69 -33.11
C ARG A 321 -15.74 -22.03 -31.76
N VAL A 322 -16.51 -22.46 -30.76
CA VAL A 322 -16.28 -22.14 -29.35
C VAL A 322 -15.68 -23.38 -28.68
N TYR A 323 -14.51 -23.24 -28.07
CA TYR A 323 -13.84 -24.31 -27.38
C TYR A 323 -14.06 -24.17 -25.88
N VAL A 324 -14.60 -25.21 -25.23
CA VAL A 324 -14.77 -25.31 -23.78
C VAL A 324 -13.83 -26.41 -23.30
N THR A 325 -12.81 -26.07 -22.55
CA THR A 325 -11.83 -27.06 -22.08
C THR A 325 -11.74 -27.04 -20.55
N LEU A 326 -11.61 -28.21 -19.94
CA LEU A 326 -11.24 -28.36 -18.52
C LEU A 326 -9.97 -29.20 -18.45
N LYS A 327 -8.91 -28.62 -17.89
CA LYS A 327 -7.61 -29.28 -17.70
C LYS A 327 -7.23 -29.28 -16.23
N THR A 328 -6.43 -30.25 -15.82
CA THR A 328 -5.90 -30.35 -14.47
C THR A 328 -4.39 -30.53 -14.53
N ASP A 329 -3.66 -29.86 -13.66
CA ASP A 329 -2.21 -30.02 -13.48
C ASP A 329 -1.85 -30.78 -12.19
N GLY A 330 -2.86 -31.38 -11.54
CA GLY A 330 -2.73 -32.07 -10.26
C GLY A 330 -3.05 -31.22 -9.05
N THR A 331 -2.87 -29.92 -9.11
CA THR A 331 -3.19 -28.96 -8.02
C THR A 331 -4.31 -28.00 -8.38
N MET A 332 -4.40 -27.62 -9.65
CA MET A 332 -5.38 -26.67 -10.16
C MET A 332 -6.27 -27.31 -11.21
N ALA A 333 -7.55 -26.94 -11.17
CA ALA A 333 -8.54 -27.20 -12.21
C ALA A 333 -8.69 -25.93 -13.03
N VAL A 334 -8.37 -25.97 -14.31
CA VAL A 334 -8.35 -24.83 -15.24
C VAL A 334 -9.42 -25.05 -16.32
N ALA A 335 -10.53 -24.31 -16.21
CA ALA A 335 -11.55 -24.27 -17.24
C ALA A 335 -11.29 -23.08 -18.16
N SER A 336 -11.39 -23.26 -19.49
CA SER A 336 -11.31 -22.15 -20.43
C SER A 336 -12.40 -22.18 -21.47
N VAL A 337 -12.93 -21.01 -21.80
CA VAL A 337 -13.86 -20.77 -22.91
C VAL A 337 -13.15 -19.88 -23.92
N LYS A 338 -13.04 -20.38 -25.16
CA LYS A 338 -12.32 -19.69 -26.23
C LYS A 338 -13.21 -19.54 -27.44
N ASN A 339 -13.28 -18.33 -27.97
CA ASN A 339 -14.06 -18.07 -29.19
C ASN A 339 -13.34 -17.07 -30.09
N THR A 340 -13.60 -17.16 -31.39
CA THR A 340 -13.16 -16.16 -32.35
C THR A 340 -14.17 -15.01 -32.38
N SER A 341 -13.73 -13.80 -32.10
CA SER A 341 -14.60 -12.62 -32.04
C SER A 341 -15.08 -12.23 -33.44
N MET A 342 -16.32 -11.79 -33.54
CA MET A 342 -16.88 -11.19 -34.75
C MET A 342 -16.36 -9.76 -35.00
N MET A 343 -15.91 -9.09 -33.95
CA MET A 343 -15.39 -7.71 -33.99
C MET A 343 -13.92 -7.71 -33.65
N GLU A 344 -13.20 -6.71 -34.16
CA GLU A 344 -11.83 -6.46 -33.76
C GLU A 344 -11.77 -6.19 -32.23
N ILE A 345 -10.84 -6.87 -31.56
CA ILE A 345 -10.69 -6.77 -30.11
C ILE A 345 -9.70 -5.65 -29.81
N ASP A 346 -10.13 -4.61 -29.12
CA ASP A 346 -9.24 -3.57 -28.61
C ASP A 346 -8.46 -4.10 -27.41
N GLN A 347 -7.17 -4.37 -27.59
CA GLN A 347 -6.28 -4.91 -26.57
C GLN A 347 -6.00 -3.93 -25.42
N THR A 348 -6.37 -2.66 -25.56
CA THR A 348 -6.19 -1.64 -24.51
C THR A 348 -7.38 -1.55 -23.57
N MET A 349 -8.49 -2.21 -23.88
CA MET A 349 -9.74 -2.13 -23.16
C MET A 349 -9.85 -3.27 -22.13
N ASP A 350 -10.18 -2.95 -20.88
CA ASP A 350 -10.53 -3.95 -19.88
C ASP A 350 -12.01 -4.38 -20.06
N TYR A 351 -12.20 -5.52 -20.75
CA TYR A 351 -13.53 -6.08 -20.98
C TYR A 351 -14.19 -6.68 -19.72
N ALA A 352 -13.45 -6.85 -18.63
CA ALA A 352 -13.99 -7.30 -17.35
C ALA A 352 -14.50 -6.12 -16.51
N GLU A 353 -14.11 -4.90 -16.84
CA GLU A 353 -14.62 -3.70 -16.16
C GLU A 353 -16.13 -3.56 -16.34
N ARG A 354 -16.80 -3.08 -15.29
CA ARG A 354 -18.27 -2.96 -15.26
C ARG A 354 -18.76 -2.02 -16.34
N PHE A 355 -19.82 -2.44 -17.05
CA PHE A 355 -20.46 -1.67 -18.11
C PHE A 355 -19.58 -1.42 -19.35
N THR A 356 -18.42 -2.06 -19.44
CA THR A 356 -17.57 -1.95 -20.62
C THR A 356 -18.18 -2.69 -21.79
N ARG A 357 -18.30 -2.02 -22.92
CA ARG A 357 -18.83 -2.57 -24.19
C ARG A 357 -17.92 -2.15 -25.32
N GLY A 358 -17.61 -3.06 -26.23
CA GLY A 358 -17.00 -2.72 -27.50
C GLY A 358 -17.91 -1.78 -28.32
N ASP A 359 -17.33 -0.84 -29.05
CA ASP A 359 -18.05 0.24 -29.76
C ASP A 359 -19.17 -0.24 -30.71
N GLY A 360 -19.07 -1.47 -31.26
CA GLY A 360 -20.07 -2.05 -32.16
C GLY A 360 -21.29 -2.68 -31.46
N SER A 361 -21.28 -2.85 -30.13
CA SER A 361 -22.35 -3.62 -29.41
C SER A 361 -23.46 -2.72 -28.83
N ARG A 362 -23.48 -1.42 -29.14
CA ARG A 362 -24.44 -0.44 -28.59
C ARG A 362 -25.90 -0.73 -28.97
N THR A 363 -26.15 -1.39 -30.11
CA THR A 363 -27.50 -1.70 -30.63
C THR A 363 -28.05 -3.06 -30.18
N ASP A 364 -27.23 -4.02 -29.77
CA ASP A 364 -27.64 -5.42 -29.56
C ASP A 364 -28.07 -5.79 -28.13
N GLY A 365 -28.36 -4.83 -27.29
CA GLY A 365 -29.13 -5.07 -26.06
C GLY A 365 -28.47 -5.88 -24.95
N GLY A 366 -27.14 -6.10 -24.93
CA GLY A 366 -26.42 -6.70 -23.79
C GLY A 366 -26.32 -5.73 -22.59
N SER A 367 -26.30 -6.23 -21.35
CA SER A 367 -26.10 -5.38 -20.16
C SER A 367 -24.68 -4.85 -20.00
N GLY A 368 -23.69 -5.47 -20.62
CA GLY A 368 -22.25 -5.22 -20.39
C GLY A 368 -21.77 -5.71 -19.01
N LEU A 369 -22.55 -6.53 -18.33
CA LEU A 369 -22.26 -7.02 -16.98
C LEU A 369 -21.82 -8.49 -16.93
N GLY A 370 -21.99 -9.25 -18.04
CA GLY A 370 -21.80 -10.70 -18.03
C GLY A 370 -20.39 -11.12 -17.62
N LEU A 371 -19.35 -10.45 -18.12
CA LEU A 371 -17.96 -10.74 -17.78
C LEU A 371 -17.62 -10.29 -16.36
N SER A 372 -18.07 -9.12 -15.93
CA SER A 372 -17.85 -8.64 -14.57
C SER A 372 -18.58 -9.48 -13.51
N ILE A 373 -19.76 -10.06 -13.86
CA ILE A 373 -20.45 -11.06 -13.02
C ILE A 373 -19.59 -12.33 -12.94
N ALA A 374 -19.11 -12.84 -14.08
CA ALA A 374 -18.30 -14.05 -14.12
C ALA A 374 -17.02 -13.90 -13.30
N GLN A 375 -16.33 -12.79 -13.42
CA GLN A 375 -15.16 -12.45 -12.62
C GLN A 375 -15.53 -12.39 -11.12
N SER A 376 -16.48 -11.52 -10.74
CA SER A 376 -16.85 -11.29 -9.35
C SER A 376 -17.30 -12.57 -8.64
N PHE A 377 -18.04 -13.46 -9.32
CA PHE A 377 -18.48 -14.72 -8.73
C PHE A 377 -17.35 -15.75 -8.62
N THR A 378 -16.45 -15.79 -9.59
CA THR A 378 -15.28 -16.65 -9.53
C THR A 378 -14.40 -16.27 -8.33
N GLU A 379 -14.08 -14.98 -8.19
CA GLU A 379 -13.28 -14.46 -7.08
C GLU A 379 -13.95 -14.65 -5.72
N ALA A 380 -15.26 -14.39 -5.63
CA ALA A 380 -16.04 -14.65 -4.41
C ALA A 380 -16.05 -16.12 -4.00
N CYS A 381 -15.95 -17.04 -4.95
CA CYS A 381 -15.80 -18.48 -4.70
C CYS A 381 -14.35 -18.93 -4.44
N GLY A 382 -13.40 -18.00 -4.37
CA GLY A 382 -11.99 -18.29 -4.10
C GLY A 382 -11.20 -18.82 -5.30
N GLY A 383 -11.73 -18.66 -6.52
CA GLY A 383 -11.05 -18.94 -7.78
C GLY A 383 -10.34 -17.73 -8.37
N SER A 384 -9.57 -17.93 -9.44
CA SER A 384 -9.00 -16.88 -10.25
C SER A 384 -9.69 -16.77 -11.60
N PHE A 385 -9.86 -15.55 -12.08
CA PHE A 385 -10.46 -15.24 -13.37
C PHE A 385 -9.45 -14.48 -14.22
N ARG A 386 -9.19 -14.96 -15.44
CA ARG A 386 -8.29 -14.32 -16.38
C ARG A 386 -8.94 -14.19 -17.74
N LEU A 387 -8.80 -13.01 -18.32
CA LEU A 387 -9.27 -12.70 -19.66
C LEU A 387 -8.06 -12.34 -20.52
N GLU A 388 -7.95 -12.98 -21.67
CA GLU A 388 -6.88 -12.73 -22.64
C GLU A 388 -7.47 -12.58 -24.03
N SER A 389 -6.88 -11.71 -24.82
CA SER A 389 -7.19 -11.59 -26.24
C SER A 389 -5.91 -11.74 -27.07
N ILE A 390 -5.93 -12.65 -28.03
CA ILE A 390 -4.80 -12.90 -28.94
C ILE A 390 -5.33 -12.76 -30.36
N ALA A 391 -5.04 -11.63 -31.01
CA ALA A 391 -5.69 -11.24 -32.26
C ALA A 391 -7.22 -11.30 -32.11
N ASP A 392 -7.91 -12.07 -32.97
CA ASP A 392 -9.38 -12.24 -32.92
C ASP A 392 -9.84 -13.31 -31.93
N LEU A 393 -8.92 -13.97 -31.23
CA LEU A 393 -9.25 -15.02 -30.27
C LEU A 393 -9.49 -14.41 -28.88
N PHE A 394 -10.69 -14.57 -28.35
CA PHE A 394 -11.09 -14.19 -27.01
C PHE A 394 -11.04 -15.41 -26.10
N VAL A 395 -10.29 -15.33 -25.00
CA VAL A 395 -10.07 -16.46 -24.09
C VAL A 395 -10.39 -16.04 -22.67
N VAL A 396 -11.33 -16.75 -22.04
CA VAL A 396 -11.58 -16.60 -20.60
C VAL A 396 -11.14 -17.88 -19.91
N THR A 397 -10.37 -17.72 -18.85
CA THR A 397 -9.84 -18.81 -18.01
C THR A 397 -10.32 -18.63 -16.58
N VAL A 398 -10.84 -19.73 -16.01
CA VAL A 398 -11.33 -19.82 -14.63
C VAL A 398 -10.60 -20.95 -13.94
N GLU A 399 -9.94 -20.65 -12.82
CA GLU A 399 -9.07 -21.60 -12.13
C GLU A 399 -9.51 -21.78 -10.68
N PHE A 400 -9.49 -23.04 -10.21
CA PHE A 400 -9.77 -23.41 -8.82
C PHE A 400 -8.77 -24.43 -8.32
N HIS A 401 -8.48 -24.42 -7.02
CA HIS A 401 -7.73 -25.50 -6.38
C HIS A 401 -8.55 -26.80 -6.36
N ILE A 402 -7.89 -27.91 -6.73
CA ILE A 402 -8.47 -29.25 -6.64
C ILE A 402 -8.52 -29.68 -5.17
N VAL A 403 -9.63 -30.27 -4.76
CA VAL A 403 -9.78 -30.87 -3.44
C VAL A 403 -9.57 -32.37 -3.56
N ASP A 404 -8.58 -32.90 -2.84
CA ASP A 404 -8.34 -34.35 -2.79
C ASP A 404 -9.53 -35.10 -2.16
N LYS A 405 -9.87 -36.28 -2.71
CA LYS A 405 -10.95 -37.13 -2.20
C LYS A 405 -10.83 -37.59 -0.74
N VAL A 406 -9.69 -37.32 -0.10
CA VAL A 406 -9.37 -37.75 1.28
C VAL A 406 -10.01 -36.85 2.36
N GLY A 407 -10.55 -35.67 1.99
CA GLY A 407 -11.13 -34.69 2.95
C GLY A 407 -12.65 -34.71 3.07
N VAL A 408 -13.35 -35.67 2.49
CA VAL A 408 -14.83 -35.73 2.52
C VAL A 408 -15.31 -36.82 3.48
N GLN A 409 -14.70 -36.92 4.65
CA GLN A 409 -15.25 -37.65 5.81
C GLN A 409 -15.04 -36.75 7.03
N GLU A 410 -16.01 -35.87 7.26
CA GLU A 410 -16.64 -35.58 8.55
C GLU A 410 -17.63 -34.41 8.39
#